data_418d5f27cc1e61b5c2a5b533cf18787c
#
_entry.id   418d5f27cc1e61b5c2a5b533cf18787c
#
_cell.length_a   1.000
_cell.length_b   1.000
_cell.length_c   1.000
_cell.angle_alpha   90.00
_cell.angle_beta   90.00
_cell.angle_gamma   90.00
#
_symmetry.space_group_name_H-M   'P 1'
#
loop_
_entity.id
_entity.type
_entity.pdbx_description
1 polymer ?
#
loop_
_entity_poly.entity_id
_entity_poly.type
_entity_poly.pdbx_seq_one_letter_code
_entity_poly.pdbx_strand_id
1 'polypeptide(L)'
;MVLPRRGWAIVALITGIMASGCATTPPPDDTGVPLPAASSSASKASSMPSRSTVEPTPARATSATPTKIATTQPLIHRNTNGSLTVTVSGDLLWHPSTWGTAREDGHGKNDFAPIFGTVAPILRNADVSICHEEVPVAPKGSQYSGYPEFAVPAEIAKGIAAVGFDACSTASNHSFDRGLPGVRATLDALDAAHVKHSGTARTKEEADTPVIVSHGLKLGLVSGAYGLNGSTPPKGKSWAWSDIEADHLIKRAEAAKKAGADIVIVAAHSGLEYHHEPTGEQIRLAQRLTASPAVDMVYCHHS
;
A
#
# COMPACT_ATOMS: atom_id res chain seq x y z
N MET A 1 25.31 32.39 13.01
CA MET A 1 24.76 31.88 14.26
C MET A 1 24.13 30.53 13.91
N VAL A 2 24.87 29.44 14.15
CA VAL A 2 24.46 28.07 13.74
C VAL A 2 23.64 27.50 14.88
N LEU A 3 22.34 27.24 14.64
CA LEU A 3 21.49 26.56 15.60
C LEU A 3 21.83 25.05 15.60
N PRO A 4 21.92 24.41 16.77
CA PRO A 4 22.21 22.99 16.85
C PRO A 4 21.03 22.16 16.31
N ARG A 5 21.34 21.18 15.45
CA ARG A 5 20.42 20.15 15.00
C ARG A 5 19.89 19.39 16.22
N ARG A 6 18.59 19.48 16.45
CA ARG A 6 17.92 18.60 17.40
C ARG A 6 17.89 17.20 16.79
N GLY A 7 18.69 16.29 17.35
CA GLY A 7 18.66 14.88 16.97
C GLY A 7 17.34 14.26 17.43
N TRP A 8 16.55 13.80 16.49
CA TRP A 8 15.36 13.00 16.75
C TRP A 8 15.77 11.53 16.78
N ALA A 9 15.37 10.81 17.81
CA ALA A 9 15.54 9.37 17.85
C ALA A 9 14.30 8.71 17.19
N ILE A 10 14.49 8.04 16.07
CA ILE A 10 13.46 7.24 15.42
C ILE A 10 13.54 5.84 16.05
N VAL A 11 12.52 5.44 16.81
CA VAL A 11 12.37 4.07 17.29
C VAL A 11 11.39 3.36 16.36
N ALA A 12 11.92 2.51 15.48
CA ALA A 12 11.12 1.60 14.66
C ALA A 12 10.90 0.31 15.44
N LEU A 13 9.66 0.04 15.83
CA LEU A 13 9.28 -1.24 16.44
C LEU A 13 8.90 -2.21 15.32
N ILE A 14 9.82 -3.13 14.96
CA ILE A 14 9.56 -4.22 14.02
C ILE A 14 9.11 -5.43 14.83
N THR A 15 7.83 -5.74 14.82
CA THR A 15 7.32 -7.01 15.35
C THR A 15 7.50 -8.10 14.29
N GLY A 16 8.66 -8.78 14.33
CA GLY A 16 8.90 -9.99 13.55
C GLY A 16 8.29 -11.20 14.25
N ILE A 17 7.39 -11.90 13.59
CA ILE A 17 6.95 -13.24 14.00
C ILE A 17 8.01 -14.24 13.54
N MET A 18 8.75 -14.83 14.50
CA MET A 18 9.72 -15.89 14.24
C MET A 18 8.97 -17.21 14.00
N ALA A 19 8.97 -17.69 12.77
CA ALA A 19 8.68 -19.08 12.46
C ALA A 19 10.01 -19.84 12.32
N SER A 20 10.25 -20.77 13.25
CA SER A 20 11.39 -21.71 13.17
C SER A 20 11.16 -22.70 12.02
N GLY A 21 12.04 -22.71 11.03
CA GLY A 21 12.06 -23.70 9.96
C GLY A 21 13.48 -24.15 9.65
N CYS A 22 13.66 -25.45 9.61
CA CYS A 22 14.91 -26.20 9.49
C CYS A 22 15.76 -25.83 8.28
N ALA A 23 17.08 -25.88 8.52
CA ALA A 23 18.13 -25.76 7.53
C ALA A 23 18.08 -26.87 6.47
N THR A 24 18.22 -26.52 5.18
CA THR A 24 18.69 -27.41 4.12
C THR A 24 19.69 -26.67 3.25
N THR A 25 20.78 -27.39 2.97
CA THR A 25 21.98 -27.01 2.22
C THR A 25 21.69 -26.63 0.76
N PRO A 26 22.49 -25.74 0.12
CA PRO A 26 22.31 -25.37 -1.29
C PRO A 26 22.90 -26.44 -2.23
N PRO A 27 22.32 -26.62 -3.44
CA PRO A 27 22.94 -27.39 -4.51
C PRO A 27 23.93 -26.56 -5.34
N PRO A 28 24.86 -27.22 -6.07
CA PRO A 28 25.99 -26.58 -6.76
C PRO A 28 25.60 -25.96 -8.12
N ASP A 29 26.41 -24.99 -8.55
CA ASP A 29 26.43 -24.36 -9.86
C ASP A 29 26.35 -25.37 -11.03
N ASP A 30 25.49 -25.08 -12.01
CA ASP A 30 25.61 -25.72 -13.33
C ASP A 30 25.56 -24.69 -14.46
N THR A 31 26.56 -24.81 -15.30
CA THR A 31 26.87 -23.97 -16.45
C THR A 31 26.01 -24.33 -17.65
N GLY A 32 25.55 -23.34 -18.32
CA GLY A 32 25.02 -23.15 -19.65
C GLY A 32 24.79 -24.32 -20.59
N VAL A 33 23.54 -24.40 -21.14
CA VAL A 33 23.24 -24.98 -22.48
C VAL A 33 22.00 -24.28 -23.06
N PRO A 34 21.92 -24.07 -24.41
CA PRO A 34 20.96 -23.17 -25.04
C PRO A 34 19.61 -23.80 -25.32
N LEU A 35 18.59 -22.95 -25.42
CA LEU A 35 17.20 -23.27 -25.76
C LEU A 35 17.04 -23.86 -27.18
N PRO A 36 16.21 -24.89 -27.38
CA PRO A 36 15.63 -25.18 -28.68
C PRO A 36 14.16 -24.73 -28.79
N ALA A 37 13.81 -24.43 -30.02
CA ALA A 37 12.56 -23.87 -30.51
C ALA A 37 11.32 -24.77 -30.26
N ALA A 38 10.16 -24.10 -30.21
CA ALA A 38 8.84 -24.67 -30.07
C ALA A 38 8.48 -25.62 -31.24
N SER A 39 7.90 -26.77 -30.88
CA SER A 39 7.06 -27.55 -31.79
C SER A 39 5.79 -28.00 -31.07
N SER A 40 4.66 -27.67 -31.69
CA SER A 40 3.32 -28.07 -31.31
C SER A 40 3.08 -29.55 -31.55
N SER A 41 2.58 -30.32 -30.56
CA SER A 41 1.84 -31.54 -30.84
C SER A 41 0.83 -31.81 -29.73
N ALA A 42 -0.43 -31.95 -30.14
CA ALA A 42 -1.57 -32.37 -29.34
C ALA A 42 -1.41 -33.83 -28.90
N SER A 43 -1.70 -34.12 -27.63
CA SER A 43 -1.82 -35.51 -27.17
C SER A 43 -2.86 -35.69 -26.08
N LYS A 44 -3.87 -36.43 -26.45
CA LYS A 44 -4.86 -37.30 -25.77
C LYS A 44 -4.90 -37.32 -24.23
N ALA A 45 -6.11 -37.06 -23.74
CA ALA A 45 -6.58 -37.35 -22.39
C ALA A 45 -6.33 -38.81 -21.97
N SER A 46 -5.72 -38.98 -20.78
CA SER A 46 -5.67 -40.26 -20.08
C SER A 46 -6.30 -40.09 -18.70
N SER A 47 -7.25 -40.97 -18.42
CA SER A 47 -8.08 -41.04 -17.22
C SER A 47 -7.25 -41.37 -15.97
N MET A 48 -7.37 -40.55 -14.92
CA MET A 48 -6.86 -40.86 -13.57
C MET A 48 -7.93 -41.55 -12.72
N PRO A 49 -7.56 -42.49 -11.84
CA PRO A 49 -8.49 -43.21 -10.98
C PRO A 49 -8.99 -42.36 -9.80
N SER A 50 -10.27 -42.52 -9.48
CA SER A 50 -10.96 -41.93 -8.33
C SER A 50 -10.26 -42.25 -6.99
N ARG A 51 -9.92 -41.22 -6.25
CA ARG A 51 -9.48 -41.34 -4.86
C ARG A 51 -10.65 -41.02 -3.93
N SER A 52 -10.95 -41.94 -3.04
CA SER A 52 -12.01 -41.85 -2.02
C SER A 52 -11.94 -40.55 -1.21
N THR A 53 -13.04 -39.84 -1.19
CA THR A 53 -13.31 -38.70 -0.33
C THR A 53 -13.58 -39.18 1.09
N VAL A 54 -12.71 -38.81 2.02
CA VAL A 54 -13.03 -38.83 3.45
C VAL A 54 -13.53 -37.41 3.77
N GLU A 55 -14.80 -37.33 4.10
CA GLU A 55 -15.50 -36.10 4.47
C GLU A 55 -15.07 -35.68 5.88
N PRO A 56 -14.54 -34.47 6.10
CA PRO A 56 -14.30 -33.97 7.47
C PRO A 56 -15.62 -33.46 8.06
N THR A 57 -16.01 -34.00 9.18
CA THR A 57 -17.12 -33.53 10.03
C THR A 57 -16.94 -32.05 10.36
N PRO A 58 -17.94 -31.19 10.13
CA PRO A 58 -17.80 -29.76 10.46
C PRO A 58 -17.80 -29.57 12.00
N ALA A 59 -16.70 -29.07 12.52
CA ALA A 59 -16.66 -28.53 13.86
C ALA A 59 -17.58 -27.32 13.94
N ARG A 60 -18.58 -27.39 14.81
CA ARG A 60 -19.54 -26.33 15.10
C ARG A 60 -18.81 -25.08 15.62
N ALA A 61 -18.61 -24.09 14.75
CA ALA A 61 -18.14 -22.78 15.15
C ALA A 61 -19.23 -22.14 16.04
N THR A 62 -18.87 -21.85 17.27
CA THR A 62 -19.70 -21.05 18.18
C THR A 62 -19.76 -19.63 17.62
N SER A 63 -20.97 -19.23 17.22
CA SER A 63 -21.29 -17.88 16.77
C SER A 63 -20.94 -16.87 17.89
N ALA A 64 -19.87 -16.12 17.67
CA ALA A 64 -19.58 -14.94 18.47
C ALA A 64 -20.56 -13.83 18.02
N THR A 65 -21.39 -13.37 18.93
CA THR A 65 -22.30 -12.23 18.72
C THR A 65 -21.47 -11.02 18.27
N PRO A 66 -21.84 -10.33 17.18
CA PRO A 66 -21.11 -9.16 16.74
C PRO A 66 -21.22 -8.08 17.82
N THR A 67 -20.12 -7.78 18.47
CA THR A 67 -20.01 -6.64 19.40
C THR A 67 -20.15 -5.38 18.55
N LYS A 68 -21.25 -4.64 18.78
CA LYS A 68 -21.49 -3.34 18.18
C LYS A 68 -20.27 -2.45 18.48
N ILE A 69 -19.46 -2.15 17.48
CA ILE A 69 -18.34 -1.21 17.60
C ILE A 69 -18.98 0.14 17.92
N ALA A 70 -18.88 0.55 19.18
CA ALA A 70 -19.28 1.89 19.57
C ALA A 70 -18.40 2.88 18.78
N THR A 71 -19.05 3.80 18.06
CA THR A 71 -18.40 4.94 17.42
C THR A 71 -17.93 5.88 18.53
N THR A 72 -16.87 5.51 19.24
CA THR A 72 -16.16 6.44 20.10
C THR A 72 -15.28 7.27 19.19
N GLN A 73 -15.45 8.59 19.28
CA GLN A 73 -14.55 9.54 18.64
C GLN A 73 -13.10 9.14 18.92
N PRO A 74 -12.18 9.31 17.94
CA PRO A 74 -10.79 8.96 18.15
C PRO A 74 -10.28 9.70 19.38
N LEU A 75 -9.77 8.94 20.34
CA LEU A 75 -8.98 9.50 21.43
C LEU A 75 -7.71 10.03 20.77
N ILE A 76 -7.68 11.32 20.46
CA ILE A 76 -6.48 12.00 20.01
C ILE A 76 -5.52 11.98 21.20
N HIS A 77 -4.67 10.98 21.26
CA HIS A 77 -3.50 11.00 22.15
C HIS A 77 -2.55 12.07 21.59
N ARG A 78 -2.76 13.30 22.01
CA ARG A 78 -1.78 14.36 21.75
C ARG A 78 -0.53 14.02 22.53
N ASN A 79 0.47 13.53 21.83
CA ASN A 79 1.77 13.27 22.38
C ASN A 79 2.42 14.63 22.73
N THR A 80 2.34 15.04 23.99
CA THR A 80 2.86 16.34 24.48
C THR A 80 4.38 16.35 24.59
N ASN A 81 5.04 15.22 24.31
CA ASN A 81 6.48 15.02 24.53
C ASN A 81 7.34 15.36 23.29
N GLY A 82 6.75 15.91 22.22
CA GLY A 82 7.49 16.20 20.97
C GLY A 82 7.91 14.95 20.18
N SER A 83 7.26 13.80 20.41
CA SER A 83 7.36 12.57 19.60
C SER A 83 6.12 12.40 18.74
N LEU A 84 6.25 11.66 17.64
CA LEU A 84 5.17 11.31 16.74
C LEU A 84 5.20 9.79 16.51
N THR A 85 4.11 9.11 16.82
CA THR A 85 3.94 7.70 16.50
C THR A 85 3.30 7.58 15.11
N VAL A 86 3.99 6.95 14.19
CA VAL A 86 3.49 6.72 12.83
C VAL A 86 3.35 5.24 12.58
N THR A 87 2.19 4.82 12.07
CA THR A 87 2.02 3.47 11.50
C THR A 87 2.01 3.56 9.98
N VAL A 88 2.62 2.58 9.33
CA VAL A 88 2.58 2.40 7.88
C VAL A 88 2.08 1.00 7.58
N SER A 89 1.22 0.83 6.59
CA SER A 89 0.84 -0.48 6.08
C SER A 89 1.42 -0.71 4.69
N GLY A 90 1.56 -1.97 4.31
CA GLY A 90 1.79 -2.39 2.95
C GLY A 90 0.54 -2.26 2.09
N ASP A 91 0.50 -3.07 1.06
CA ASP A 91 -0.42 -3.00 -0.06
C ASP A 91 -1.86 -3.35 0.35
N LEU A 92 -2.79 -2.43 0.13
CA LEU A 92 -4.22 -2.68 0.20
C LEU A 92 -4.68 -3.19 -1.17
N LEU A 93 -4.60 -4.51 -1.34
CA LEU A 93 -4.90 -5.20 -2.58
C LEU A 93 -6.30 -5.84 -2.52
N TRP A 94 -7.30 -5.14 -3.00
CA TRP A 94 -8.71 -5.48 -2.85
C TRP A 94 -9.19 -6.52 -3.87
N HIS A 95 -8.89 -7.79 -3.64
CA HIS A 95 -9.39 -8.90 -4.46
C HIS A 95 -10.91 -9.11 -4.34
N PRO A 96 -11.56 -9.78 -5.31
CA PRO A 96 -13.01 -10.06 -5.28
C PRO A 96 -13.50 -10.76 -4.01
N SER A 97 -12.68 -11.61 -3.40
CA SER A 97 -12.99 -12.26 -2.11
C SER A 97 -13.18 -11.23 -0.98
N THR A 98 -12.35 -10.18 -0.97
CA THR A 98 -12.44 -9.08 0.00
C THR A 98 -13.75 -8.30 -0.15
N TRP A 99 -14.20 -8.07 -1.40
CA TRP A 99 -15.51 -7.41 -1.63
C TRP A 99 -16.69 -8.30 -1.18
N GLY A 100 -16.54 -9.63 -1.37
CA GLY A 100 -17.51 -10.60 -0.87
C GLY A 100 -17.70 -10.47 0.63
N THR A 101 -16.59 -10.52 1.38
CA THR A 101 -16.58 -10.30 2.84
C THR A 101 -17.18 -8.96 3.23
N ALA A 102 -16.74 -7.87 2.58
CA ALA A 102 -17.29 -6.53 2.86
C ALA A 102 -18.81 -6.46 2.62
N ARG A 103 -19.33 -7.21 1.66
CA ARG A 103 -20.75 -7.25 1.35
C ARG A 103 -21.55 -8.09 2.35
N GLU A 104 -20.96 -9.18 2.84
CA GLU A 104 -21.53 -10.01 3.92
C GLU A 104 -21.60 -9.19 5.23
N ASP A 105 -20.50 -8.55 5.63
CA ASP A 105 -20.41 -7.72 6.83
C ASP A 105 -21.38 -6.53 6.76
N GLY A 106 -21.54 -5.94 5.58
CA GLY A 106 -22.44 -4.81 5.32
C GLY A 106 -23.90 -5.20 5.04
N HIS A 107 -24.30 -6.48 5.23
CA HIS A 107 -25.67 -6.95 4.99
C HIS A 107 -26.18 -6.59 3.58
N GLY A 108 -25.35 -6.86 2.56
CA GLY A 108 -25.63 -6.59 1.15
C GLY A 108 -25.13 -5.24 0.64
N LYS A 109 -24.55 -4.39 1.50
CA LYS A 109 -23.80 -3.18 1.13
C LYS A 109 -22.31 -3.42 1.32
N ASN A 110 -21.47 -2.69 0.62
CA ASN A 110 -20.02 -2.79 0.82
C ASN A 110 -19.63 -2.06 2.11
N ASP A 111 -19.25 -2.82 3.16
CA ASP A 111 -18.66 -2.31 4.39
C ASP A 111 -17.27 -2.94 4.58
N PHE A 112 -16.24 -2.15 4.35
CA PHE A 112 -14.85 -2.61 4.43
C PHE A 112 -14.22 -2.41 5.82
N ALA A 113 -14.85 -1.67 6.73
CA ALA A 113 -14.29 -1.39 8.05
C ALA A 113 -14.10 -2.65 8.93
N PRO A 114 -15.02 -3.64 8.94
CA PRO A 114 -14.85 -4.86 9.74
C PRO A 114 -13.62 -5.68 9.38
N ILE A 115 -13.17 -5.64 8.11
CA ILE A 115 -11.98 -6.37 7.63
C ILE A 115 -10.73 -5.99 8.43
N PHE A 116 -10.64 -4.75 8.88
CA PHE A 116 -9.53 -4.23 9.67
C PHE A 116 -9.73 -4.42 11.18
N GLY A 117 -10.77 -5.14 11.64
CA GLY A 117 -11.18 -5.18 13.04
C GLY A 117 -10.05 -5.43 14.04
N THR A 118 -9.12 -6.34 13.71
CA THR A 118 -7.98 -6.69 14.58
C THR A 118 -6.87 -5.64 14.60
N VAL A 119 -6.66 -4.91 13.51
CA VAL A 119 -5.58 -3.90 13.38
C VAL A 119 -6.07 -2.48 13.66
N ALA A 120 -7.37 -2.23 13.58
CA ALA A 120 -7.94 -0.91 13.82
C ALA A 120 -7.53 -0.25 15.14
N PRO A 121 -7.39 -0.98 16.28
CA PRO A 121 -6.88 -0.37 17.52
C PRO A 121 -5.45 0.14 17.40
N ILE A 122 -4.58 -0.54 16.63
CA ILE A 122 -3.19 -0.11 16.41
C ILE A 122 -3.19 1.18 15.58
N LEU A 123 -3.96 1.23 14.49
CA LEU A 123 -4.07 2.39 13.61
C LEU A 123 -4.58 3.62 14.38
N ARG A 124 -5.64 3.45 15.19
CA ARG A 124 -6.25 4.54 15.95
C ARG A 124 -5.40 5.05 17.11
N ASN A 125 -4.45 4.24 17.60
CA ASN A 125 -3.54 4.63 18.69
C ASN A 125 -2.29 5.35 18.17
N ALA A 126 -2.01 5.32 16.87
CA ALA A 126 -0.95 6.12 16.28
C ALA A 126 -1.37 7.57 16.13
N ASP A 127 -0.40 8.50 16.14
CA ASP A 127 -0.64 9.91 15.84
C ASP A 127 -0.93 10.13 14.35
N VAL A 128 -0.29 9.33 13.48
CA VAL A 128 -0.53 9.28 12.03
C VAL A 128 -0.50 7.84 11.54
N SER A 129 -1.50 7.45 10.77
CA SER A 129 -1.57 6.14 10.13
C SER A 129 -1.60 6.29 8.60
N ILE A 130 -0.67 5.63 7.92
CA ILE A 130 -0.50 5.72 6.46
C ILE A 130 -0.77 4.36 5.84
N CYS A 131 -1.66 4.30 4.85
CA CYS A 131 -1.87 3.13 4.00
C CYS A 131 -1.16 3.24 2.66
N HIS A 132 -1.08 2.12 1.95
CA HIS A 132 -0.83 2.10 0.52
C HIS A 132 -2.09 1.62 -0.20
N GLU A 133 -2.77 2.53 -0.92
CA GLU A 133 -3.88 2.17 -1.80
C GLU A 133 -3.33 1.80 -3.17
N GLU A 134 -3.24 0.50 -3.40
CA GLU A 134 -2.51 -0.04 -4.55
C GLU A 134 -3.34 -0.02 -5.83
N VAL A 135 -4.65 -0.28 -5.73
CA VAL A 135 -5.51 -0.55 -6.87
C VAL A 135 -6.57 0.53 -7.09
N PRO A 136 -6.89 0.88 -8.35
CA PRO A 136 -7.78 2.00 -8.60
C PRO A 136 -9.25 1.68 -8.28
N VAL A 137 -9.93 2.67 -7.76
CA VAL A 137 -11.40 2.68 -7.69
C VAL A 137 -11.99 2.66 -9.09
N ALA A 138 -13.03 1.86 -9.27
CA ALA A 138 -13.77 1.77 -10.52
C ALA A 138 -14.36 3.13 -10.93
N PRO A 139 -14.10 3.62 -12.14
CA PRO A 139 -14.78 4.79 -12.66
C PRO A 139 -16.30 4.62 -12.63
N LYS A 140 -17.04 5.69 -12.40
CA LYS A 140 -18.50 5.65 -12.30
C LYS A 140 -19.14 4.95 -13.53
N GLY A 141 -19.93 3.93 -13.25
CA GLY A 141 -20.63 3.15 -14.29
C GLY A 141 -19.81 2.02 -14.93
N SER A 142 -18.53 1.85 -14.54
CA SER A 142 -17.76 0.67 -14.94
C SER A 142 -18.00 -0.51 -13.99
N GLN A 143 -17.68 -1.72 -14.48
CA GLN A 143 -17.76 -2.94 -13.67
C GLN A 143 -16.53 -3.06 -12.77
N TYR A 144 -16.71 -3.71 -11.64
CA TYR A 144 -15.60 -4.09 -10.77
C TYR A 144 -14.82 -5.27 -11.40
N SER A 145 -13.52 -5.29 -11.18
CA SER A 145 -12.63 -6.38 -11.59
C SER A 145 -11.50 -6.59 -10.58
N GLY A 146 -11.01 -7.82 -10.52
CA GLY A 146 -9.80 -8.21 -9.81
C GLY A 146 -8.62 -8.34 -10.78
N TYR A 147 -7.62 -9.15 -10.35
CA TYR A 147 -6.44 -9.44 -11.15
C TYR A 147 -6.80 -9.89 -12.58
N PRO A 148 -6.05 -9.51 -13.63
CA PRO A 148 -4.81 -8.71 -13.58
C PRO A 148 -5.02 -7.19 -13.60
N GLU A 149 -6.20 -6.70 -13.91
CA GLU A 149 -6.52 -5.27 -14.00
C GLU A 149 -7.65 -4.93 -13.05
N PHE A 150 -7.32 -4.26 -11.97
CA PHE A 150 -8.25 -3.98 -10.88
C PHE A 150 -9.17 -2.80 -11.18
N ALA A 151 -10.38 -2.89 -10.63
CA ALA A 151 -11.35 -1.81 -10.51
C ALA A 151 -12.22 -2.10 -9.29
N VAL A 152 -12.02 -1.39 -8.20
CA VAL A 152 -12.61 -1.76 -6.89
C VAL A 152 -13.74 -0.82 -6.46
N PRO A 153 -14.62 -1.25 -5.53
CA PRO A 153 -15.69 -0.38 -5.01
C PRO A 153 -15.14 0.87 -4.33
N ALA A 154 -15.76 2.03 -4.54
CA ALA A 154 -15.34 3.30 -3.94
C ALA A 154 -15.51 3.32 -2.40
N GLU A 155 -16.32 2.43 -1.86
CA GLU A 155 -16.55 2.30 -0.41
C GLU A 155 -15.29 1.86 0.36
N ILE A 156 -14.24 1.36 -0.32
CA ILE A 156 -12.93 1.10 0.31
C ILE A 156 -12.42 2.34 1.04
N ALA A 157 -12.56 3.53 0.44
CA ALA A 157 -12.08 4.77 1.03
C ALA A 157 -12.77 5.09 2.37
N LYS A 158 -14.08 4.76 2.49
CA LYS A 158 -14.81 4.89 3.76
C LYS A 158 -14.31 3.89 4.79
N GLY A 159 -14.01 2.65 4.38
CA GLY A 159 -13.41 1.64 5.25
C GLY A 159 -12.04 2.08 5.77
N ILE A 160 -11.18 2.58 4.89
CA ILE A 160 -9.85 3.14 5.20
C ILE A 160 -9.97 4.26 6.25
N ALA A 161 -10.83 5.25 6.02
CA ALA A 161 -11.04 6.35 6.96
C ALA A 161 -11.62 5.87 8.30
N ALA A 162 -12.60 4.97 8.27
CA ALA A 162 -13.31 4.48 9.47
C ALA A 162 -12.38 3.74 10.44
N VAL A 163 -11.30 3.13 9.95
CA VAL A 163 -10.35 2.39 10.80
C VAL A 163 -9.19 3.23 11.30
N GLY A 164 -9.05 4.47 10.82
CA GLY A 164 -8.12 5.46 11.37
C GLY A 164 -6.90 5.76 10.49
N PHE A 165 -6.94 5.47 9.20
CA PHE A 165 -5.91 5.96 8.28
C PHE A 165 -6.12 7.45 7.96
N ASP A 166 -5.04 8.23 8.06
CA ASP A 166 -5.02 9.68 7.79
C ASP A 166 -4.61 9.98 6.34
N ALA A 167 -3.78 9.12 5.77
CA ALA A 167 -3.25 9.27 4.42
C ALA A 167 -2.97 7.93 3.76
N CYS A 168 -2.97 7.91 2.41
CA CYS A 168 -2.49 6.78 1.62
C CYS A 168 -1.44 7.23 0.60
N SER A 169 -0.40 6.40 0.40
CA SER A 169 0.37 6.42 -0.82
C SER A 169 -0.43 5.76 -1.94
N THR A 170 -0.33 6.27 -3.18
CA THR A 170 -1.13 5.82 -4.32
C THR A 170 -0.32 5.54 -5.58
N ALA A 171 1.01 5.70 -5.54
CA ALA A 171 1.87 5.29 -6.64
C ALA A 171 2.16 3.80 -6.54
N SER A 172 1.63 3.02 -7.49
CA SER A 172 1.75 1.57 -7.58
C SER A 172 1.82 1.15 -9.05
N ASN A 173 2.20 -0.09 -9.30
CA ASN A 173 2.14 -0.70 -10.63
C ASN A 173 0.70 -0.85 -11.14
N HIS A 174 -0.30 -0.88 -10.26
CA HIS A 174 -1.74 -0.96 -10.57
C HIS A 174 -2.44 0.41 -10.65
N SER A 175 -1.78 1.52 -10.33
CA SER A 175 -2.40 2.86 -10.29
C SER A 175 -3.16 3.23 -11.57
N PHE A 176 -2.73 2.70 -12.72
CA PHE A 176 -3.29 3.00 -14.05
C PHE A 176 -4.07 1.86 -14.69
N ASP A 177 -4.49 0.84 -13.97
CA ASP A 177 -5.33 -0.26 -14.48
C ASP A 177 -6.63 0.24 -15.10
N ARG A 178 -7.10 1.40 -14.70
CA ARG A 178 -8.26 2.11 -15.27
C ARG A 178 -7.89 3.48 -15.86
N GLY A 179 -6.60 3.66 -16.17
CA GLY A 179 -6.08 4.90 -16.72
C GLY A 179 -6.35 6.11 -15.82
N LEU A 180 -6.30 7.30 -16.39
CA LEU A 180 -6.58 8.54 -15.65
C LEU A 180 -8.01 8.61 -15.06
N PRO A 181 -9.05 8.02 -15.67
CA PRO A 181 -10.37 7.93 -15.00
C PRO A 181 -10.33 7.13 -13.68
N GLY A 182 -9.54 6.03 -13.61
CA GLY A 182 -9.33 5.28 -12.38
C GLY A 182 -8.60 6.10 -11.32
N VAL A 183 -7.50 6.77 -11.69
CA VAL A 183 -6.80 7.70 -10.81
C VAL A 183 -7.77 8.73 -10.23
N ARG A 184 -8.59 9.37 -11.07
CA ARG A 184 -9.59 10.35 -10.61
C ARG A 184 -10.57 9.74 -9.61
N ALA A 185 -11.14 8.58 -9.93
CA ALA A 185 -12.12 7.92 -9.07
C ALA A 185 -11.52 7.56 -7.71
N THR A 186 -10.26 7.09 -7.67
CA THR A 186 -9.55 6.77 -6.43
C THR A 186 -9.35 8.01 -5.57
N LEU A 187 -8.79 9.07 -6.14
CA LEU A 187 -8.48 10.28 -5.39
C LEU A 187 -9.77 11.01 -4.95
N ASP A 188 -10.82 11.03 -5.78
CA ASP A 188 -12.11 11.59 -5.41
C ASP A 188 -12.77 10.81 -4.25
N ALA A 189 -12.61 9.48 -4.21
CA ALA A 189 -13.12 8.65 -3.13
C ALA A 189 -12.34 8.89 -1.82
N LEU A 190 -11.01 8.99 -1.87
CA LEU A 190 -10.16 9.30 -0.72
C LEU A 190 -10.45 10.70 -0.17
N ASP A 191 -10.58 11.70 -1.04
CA ASP A 191 -10.96 13.07 -0.65
C ASP A 191 -12.33 13.12 0.03
N ALA A 192 -13.32 12.41 -0.53
CA ALA A 192 -14.66 12.32 0.05
C ALA A 192 -14.67 11.64 1.44
N ALA A 193 -13.68 10.80 1.70
CA ALA A 193 -13.44 10.16 2.98
C ALA A 193 -12.48 10.95 3.90
N HIS A 194 -11.99 12.11 3.46
CA HIS A 194 -11.02 12.95 4.17
C HIS A 194 -9.64 12.28 4.40
N VAL A 195 -9.27 11.33 3.55
CA VAL A 195 -7.96 10.67 3.56
C VAL A 195 -7.02 11.41 2.60
N LYS A 196 -5.87 11.89 3.10
CA LYS A 196 -4.85 12.51 2.25
C LYS A 196 -4.21 11.47 1.33
N HIS A 197 -3.68 11.89 0.19
CA HIS A 197 -3.08 10.97 -0.77
C HIS A 197 -1.85 11.56 -1.45
N SER A 198 -0.88 10.73 -1.78
CA SER A 198 0.36 11.10 -2.47
C SER A 198 0.80 10.00 -3.44
N GLY A 199 1.23 10.36 -4.65
CA GLY A 199 1.78 9.42 -5.63
C GLY A 199 1.13 9.49 -6.99
N THR A 200 -0.20 9.60 -7.06
CA THR A 200 -0.95 9.90 -8.29
C THR A 200 -1.60 11.27 -8.19
N ALA A 201 -2.00 11.86 -9.33
CA ALA A 201 -2.59 13.18 -9.37
C ALA A 201 -3.61 13.32 -10.53
N ARG A 202 -4.61 14.20 -10.33
CA ARG A 202 -5.65 14.53 -11.30
C ARG A 202 -5.26 15.69 -12.20
N THR A 203 -4.34 16.54 -11.71
CA THR A 203 -3.80 17.72 -12.42
C THR A 203 -2.30 17.88 -12.12
N LYS A 204 -1.64 18.69 -12.93
CA LYS A 204 -0.22 19.00 -12.69
C LYS A 204 0.00 19.78 -11.40
N GLU A 205 -0.91 20.70 -11.08
CA GLU A 205 -0.86 21.50 -9.86
C GLU A 205 -0.99 20.59 -8.61
N GLU A 206 -1.86 19.59 -8.66
CA GLU A 206 -1.99 18.60 -7.59
C GLU A 206 -0.71 17.78 -7.45
N ALA A 207 -0.11 17.34 -8.56
CA ALA A 207 1.15 16.61 -8.55
C ALA A 207 2.30 17.40 -7.92
N ASP A 208 2.32 18.71 -8.16
CA ASP A 208 3.37 19.60 -7.66
C ASP A 208 3.12 20.06 -6.20
N THR A 209 1.91 19.81 -5.66
CA THR A 209 1.53 20.24 -4.30
C THR A 209 2.01 19.23 -3.26
N PRO A 210 2.82 19.63 -2.27
CA PRO A 210 3.23 18.75 -1.18
C PRO A 210 2.07 18.28 -0.32
N VAL A 211 2.04 17.00 -0.01
CA VAL A 211 1.03 16.40 0.89
C VAL A 211 1.53 16.45 2.32
N ILE A 212 0.80 17.16 3.18
CA ILE A 212 1.14 17.35 4.59
C ILE A 212 -0.02 16.82 5.46
N VAL A 213 0.31 15.91 6.38
CA VAL A 213 -0.56 15.44 7.46
C VAL A 213 -0.11 16.12 8.76
N SER A 214 -1.04 16.70 9.51
CA SER A 214 -0.72 17.48 10.72
C SER A 214 -1.40 16.92 11.95
N HIS A 215 -0.61 16.42 12.91
CA HIS A 215 -1.03 15.97 14.23
C HIS A 215 -0.02 16.47 15.30
N GLY A 216 0.05 17.78 15.49
CA GLY A 216 1.07 18.42 16.33
C GLY A 216 2.37 18.68 15.54
N LEU A 217 3.02 17.66 14.99
CA LEU A 217 4.06 17.77 13.97
C LEU A 217 3.44 17.65 12.57
N LYS A 218 4.12 18.21 11.58
CA LYS A 218 3.73 18.15 10.17
C LYS A 218 4.53 17.07 9.46
N LEU A 219 3.85 16.02 9.00
CA LEU A 219 4.44 14.94 8.25
C LEU A 219 4.19 15.13 6.76
N GLY A 220 5.25 15.24 5.97
CA GLY A 220 5.21 15.22 4.51
C GLY A 220 5.21 13.77 4.01
N LEU A 221 4.25 13.42 3.13
CA LEU A 221 4.18 12.11 2.48
C LEU A 221 4.57 12.25 1.01
N VAL A 222 5.59 11.50 0.60
CA VAL A 222 6.04 11.34 -0.79
C VAL A 222 5.89 9.89 -1.19
N SER A 223 5.42 9.62 -2.41
CA SER A 223 5.25 8.25 -2.89
C SER A 223 5.73 8.12 -4.33
N GLY A 224 6.30 6.97 -4.68
CA GLY A 224 6.72 6.62 -6.03
C GLY A 224 6.71 5.11 -6.25
N ALA A 225 6.57 4.68 -7.53
CA ALA A 225 6.52 3.28 -7.90
C ALA A 225 7.45 2.95 -9.08
N TYR A 226 7.80 1.67 -9.20
CA TYR A 226 8.77 1.17 -10.19
C TYR A 226 8.21 1.11 -11.63
N GLY A 227 6.91 1.05 -11.79
CA GLY A 227 6.28 0.87 -13.10
C GLY A 227 4.75 0.89 -13.05
N LEU A 228 4.11 0.62 -14.18
CA LEU A 228 2.65 0.68 -14.39
C LEU A 228 2.13 -0.57 -15.15
N ASN A 229 2.75 -1.74 -14.99
CA ASN A 229 2.33 -3.00 -15.63
C ASN A 229 2.05 -2.86 -17.14
N GLY A 230 2.91 -2.11 -17.85
CA GLY A 230 2.75 -1.84 -19.27
C GLY A 230 1.78 -0.69 -19.62
N SER A 231 1.05 -0.15 -18.66
CA SER A 231 0.25 1.07 -18.84
C SER A 231 1.16 2.30 -18.91
N THR A 232 0.65 3.37 -19.51
CA THR A 232 1.38 4.65 -19.56
C THR A 232 0.43 5.83 -19.36
N PRO A 233 0.86 6.88 -18.67
CA PRO A 233 0.10 8.11 -18.60
C PRO A 233 -0.14 8.70 -20.01
N PRO A 234 -1.29 9.33 -20.28
CA PRO A 234 -1.54 9.98 -21.55
C PRO A 234 -0.47 11.02 -21.88
N LYS A 235 -0.21 11.23 -23.17
CA LYS A 235 0.79 12.20 -23.66
C LYS A 235 0.64 13.56 -22.97
N GLY A 236 1.73 14.08 -22.42
CA GLY A 236 1.77 15.35 -21.68
C GLY A 236 1.20 15.30 -20.27
N LYS A 237 0.88 14.10 -19.75
CA LYS A 237 0.33 13.89 -18.39
C LYS A 237 1.19 12.96 -17.55
N SER A 238 2.51 12.93 -17.76
CA SER A 238 3.44 12.14 -16.95
C SER A 238 3.35 12.48 -15.45
N TRP A 239 2.94 13.69 -15.13
CA TRP A 239 2.66 14.13 -13.77
C TRP A 239 1.55 13.35 -13.04
N ALA A 240 0.69 12.62 -13.77
CA ALA A 240 -0.43 11.90 -13.18
C ALA A 240 -0.01 10.69 -12.33
N TRP A 241 1.25 10.30 -12.39
CA TRP A 241 1.85 9.21 -11.64
C TRP A 241 3.28 9.57 -11.25
N SER A 242 3.70 9.19 -10.07
CA SER A 242 5.05 9.42 -9.56
C SER A 242 5.92 8.18 -9.74
N ASP A 243 6.98 8.31 -10.53
CA ASP A 243 8.01 7.30 -10.65
C ASP A 243 8.87 7.21 -9.38
N ILE A 244 9.69 6.15 -9.32
CA ILE A 244 10.54 5.84 -8.16
C ILE A 244 11.94 6.48 -8.28
N GLU A 245 12.19 7.32 -9.28
CA GLU A 245 13.49 7.95 -9.46
C GLU A 245 13.90 8.77 -8.24
N ALA A 246 15.06 8.44 -7.69
CA ALA A 246 15.50 9.01 -6.40
C ALA A 246 15.55 10.54 -6.41
N ASP A 247 16.06 11.15 -7.50
CA ASP A 247 16.17 12.61 -7.59
C ASP A 247 14.80 13.28 -7.71
N HIS A 248 13.82 12.61 -8.33
CA HIS A 248 12.43 13.06 -8.37
C HIS A 248 11.82 13.03 -6.96
N LEU A 249 11.95 11.93 -6.23
CA LEU A 249 11.42 11.78 -4.88
C LEU A 249 12.10 12.75 -3.89
N ILE A 250 13.42 12.95 -4.00
CA ILE A 250 14.16 13.93 -3.19
C ILE A 250 13.62 15.34 -3.43
N LYS A 251 13.42 15.74 -4.69
CA LYS A 251 12.86 17.05 -5.04
C LYS A 251 11.47 17.26 -4.42
N ARG A 252 10.63 16.22 -4.41
CA ARG A 252 9.31 16.28 -3.76
C ARG A 252 9.44 16.37 -2.23
N ALA A 253 10.40 15.66 -1.64
CA ALA A 253 10.71 15.77 -0.21
C ALA A 253 11.20 17.17 0.17
N GLU A 254 12.06 17.77 -0.63
CA GLU A 254 12.51 19.16 -0.46
C GLU A 254 11.34 20.16 -0.53
N ALA A 255 10.41 19.94 -1.48
CA ALA A 255 9.20 20.74 -1.58
C ALA A 255 8.32 20.60 -0.33
N ALA A 256 8.18 19.40 0.23
CA ALA A 256 7.46 19.16 1.48
C ALA A 256 8.14 19.86 2.67
N LYS A 257 9.47 19.77 2.79
CA LYS A 257 10.23 20.52 3.81
C LYS A 257 10.04 22.03 3.66
N LYS A 258 10.10 22.54 2.45
CA LYS A 258 9.86 23.97 2.16
C LYS A 258 8.42 24.40 2.51
N ALA A 259 7.44 23.52 2.34
CA ALA A 259 6.05 23.74 2.74
C ALA A 259 5.84 23.62 4.26
N GLY A 260 6.88 23.34 5.02
CA GLY A 260 6.90 23.32 6.48
C GLY A 260 6.71 21.94 7.10
N ALA A 261 6.98 20.85 6.36
CA ALA A 261 7.03 19.51 6.96
C ALA A 261 8.20 19.39 7.95
N ASP A 262 7.90 18.97 9.17
CA ASP A 262 8.90 18.66 10.20
C ASP A 262 9.60 17.33 9.88
N ILE A 263 8.83 16.36 9.39
CA ILE A 263 9.27 15.01 9.04
C ILE A 263 8.79 14.71 7.61
N VAL A 264 9.61 14.07 6.79
CA VAL A 264 9.22 13.58 5.46
C VAL A 264 9.44 12.07 5.37
N ILE A 265 8.38 11.34 5.02
CA ILE A 265 8.38 9.91 4.78
C ILE A 265 8.20 9.65 3.29
N VAL A 266 9.05 8.76 2.74
CA VAL A 266 8.94 8.28 1.36
C VAL A 266 8.41 6.86 1.36
N ALA A 267 7.28 6.65 0.68
CA ALA A 267 6.67 5.36 0.38
C ALA A 267 7.15 4.90 -0.99
N ALA A 268 7.88 3.80 -1.07
CA ALA A 268 8.47 3.30 -2.29
C ALA A 268 7.86 1.94 -2.66
N HIS A 269 6.99 1.93 -3.68
CA HIS A 269 6.39 0.72 -4.22
C HIS A 269 7.38 0.04 -5.18
N SER A 270 8.14 -0.91 -4.67
CA SER A 270 9.24 -1.55 -5.38
C SER A 270 9.68 -2.82 -4.67
N GLY A 271 10.04 -3.84 -5.42
CA GLY A 271 10.53 -5.11 -4.89
C GLY A 271 10.40 -6.23 -5.89
N LEU A 272 10.56 -7.44 -5.41
CA LEU A 272 10.21 -8.67 -6.11
C LEU A 272 9.14 -9.38 -5.30
N GLU A 273 8.00 -9.65 -5.92
CA GLU A 273 6.90 -10.39 -5.30
C GLU A 273 7.39 -11.76 -4.79
N TYR A 274 6.86 -12.19 -3.65
CA TYR A 274 7.17 -13.49 -3.00
C TYR A 274 8.62 -13.61 -2.50
N HIS A 275 9.33 -12.49 -2.33
CA HIS A 275 10.66 -12.45 -1.74
C HIS A 275 10.64 -11.72 -0.39
N HIS A 276 11.30 -12.33 0.61
CA HIS A 276 11.36 -11.75 1.96
C HIS A 276 12.54 -10.78 2.16
N GLU A 277 13.54 -10.86 1.28
CA GLU A 277 14.74 -10.01 1.37
C GLU A 277 14.63 -8.83 0.39
N PRO A 278 15.11 -7.65 0.78
CA PRO A 278 15.11 -6.51 -0.11
C PRO A 278 16.07 -6.72 -1.28
N THR A 279 15.66 -6.29 -2.45
CA THR A 279 16.54 -6.30 -3.64
C THR A 279 17.69 -5.31 -3.51
N GLY A 280 18.75 -5.54 -4.28
CA GLY A 280 19.84 -4.57 -4.37
C GLY A 280 19.41 -3.18 -4.86
N GLU A 281 18.34 -3.10 -5.65
CA GLU A 281 17.75 -1.83 -6.11
C GLU A 281 17.04 -1.10 -4.98
N GLN A 282 16.23 -1.79 -4.19
CA GLN A 282 15.58 -1.21 -3.01
C GLN A 282 16.62 -0.68 -2.02
N ILE A 283 17.69 -1.46 -1.77
CA ILE A 283 18.78 -1.02 -0.88
C ILE A 283 19.44 0.26 -1.39
N ARG A 284 19.82 0.31 -2.69
CA ARG A 284 20.44 1.50 -3.29
C ARG A 284 19.51 2.71 -3.27
N LEU A 285 18.23 2.50 -3.58
CA LEU A 285 17.21 3.55 -3.52
C LEU A 285 17.09 4.11 -2.10
N ALA A 286 16.92 3.26 -1.10
CA ALA A 286 16.80 3.67 0.29
C ALA A 286 18.04 4.43 0.76
N GLN A 287 19.24 3.96 0.42
CA GLN A 287 20.49 4.65 0.72
C GLN A 287 20.59 6.02 0.06
N ARG A 288 20.20 6.13 -1.22
CA ARG A 288 20.20 7.40 -1.96
C ARG A 288 19.20 8.40 -1.36
N LEU A 289 18.00 7.94 -1.03
CA LEU A 289 16.95 8.77 -0.45
C LEU A 289 17.34 9.26 0.95
N THR A 290 17.78 8.37 1.83
CA THR A 290 18.14 8.72 3.22
C THR A 290 19.45 9.50 3.34
N ALA A 291 20.27 9.55 2.29
CA ALA A 291 21.42 10.45 2.21
C ALA A 291 20.99 11.93 2.04
N SER A 292 19.75 12.19 1.59
CA SER A 292 19.21 13.54 1.48
C SER A 292 18.73 14.04 2.85
N PRO A 293 19.09 15.27 3.26
CA PRO A 293 18.59 15.85 4.49
C PRO A 293 17.08 16.16 4.46
N ALA A 294 16.43 16.05 3.29
CA ALA A 294 15.00 16.26 3.12
C ALA A 294 14.17 15.01 3.43
N VAL A 295 14.79 13.83 3.51
CA VAL A 295 14.12 12.54 3.75
C VAL A 295 14.49 12.04 5.15
N ASP A 296 13.50 11.81 5.99
CA ASP A 296 13.71 11.31 7.35
C ASP A 296 13.49 9.81 7.47
N MET A 297 12.60 9.25 6.63
CA MET A 297 12.28 7.82 6.62
C MET A 297 11.92 7.36 5.21
N VAL A 298 12.28 6.12 4.88
CA VAL A 298 11.84 5.39 3.69
C VAL A 298 11.23 4.07 4.14
N TYR A 299 10.10 3.69 3.57
CA TYR A 299 9.58 2.33 3.67
C TYR A 299 9.23 1.82 2.27
N CYS A 300 9.44 0.53 2.06
CA CYS A 300 9.13 -0.14 0.81
C CYS A 300 7.98 -1.13 1.02
N HIS A 301 7.24 -1.34 -0.03
CA HIS A 301 6.16 -2.32 -0.15
C HIS A 301 6.14 -2.86 -1.59
N HIS A 302 5.24 -3.77 -1.95
CA HIS A 302 5.26 -4.62 -3.13
C HIS A 302 6.10 -5.88 -2.91
N SER A 303 5.56 -6.84 -2.15
CA SER A 303 6.24 -8.11 -1.81
C SER A 303 5.29 -9.30 -1.84
#